data_80952f256030ec0e9b490fdcf0a1ef11
#
_entry.id   80952f256030ec0e9b490fdcf0a1ef11
#
_cell.length_a   1.000
_cell.length_b   1.000
_cell.length_c   1.000
_cell.angle_alpha   90.00
_cell.angle_beta   90.00
_cell.angle_gamma   90.00
#
_symmetry.space_group_name_H-M   'P 1'
#
loop_
_entity.id
_entity.type
_entity.pdbx_description
1 polymer ?
#
loop_
_entity_poly.entity_id
_entity_poly.type
_entity_poly.pdbx_seq_one_letter_code
_entity_poly.pdbx_strand_id
1 'polypeptide(L)'
;MAAPQNYSNHVRFDPPMHFFVFPVLMINLGVAIYVAIHFRHEYPYLGHWCIVVALALLILAVKSRMYALGVQDRIIRLEERLRLASLLPPADLPHINELTVKQLIALRFASDGEVTALAHRALTQELDQKTIKKAVVNWRADHQRV
;
A
#
# COMPACT_ATOMS: atom_id res chain seq x y z
N MET A 1 16.71 11.75 15.63
CA MET A 1 16.41 10.32 15.44
C MET A 1 14.92 10.19 15.15
N ALA A 2 14.52 9.40 14.15
CA ALA A 2 13.10 9.14 13.91
C ALA A 2 12.49 8.35 15.06
N ALA A 3 11.22 8.64 15.43
CA ALA A 3 10.53 7.90 16.48
C ALA A 3 10.41 6.41 16.10
N PRO A 4 10.49 5.48 17.06
CA PRO A 4 10.32 4.06 16.77
C PRO A 4 8.94 3.80 16.15
N GLN A 5 8.89 2.95 15.14
CA GLN A 5 7.65 2.60 14.44
C GLN A 5 6.76 1.76 15.35
N ASN A 6 5.45 2.06 15.32
CA ASN A 6 4.43 1.34 16.08
C ASN A 6 3.08 1.35 15.35
N TYR A 7 2.04 0.79 15.96
CA TYR A 7 0.72 0.71 15.34
C TYR A 7 0.12 2.08 14.97
N SER A 8 0.40 3.15 15.71
CA SER A 8 -0.17 4.48 15.47
C SER A 8 0.54 5.26 14.36
N ASN A 9 1.83 4.99 14.12
CA ASN A 9 2.66 5.76 13.18
C ASN A 9 3.20 4.92 11.99
N HIS A 10 2.69 3.68 11.80
CA HIS A 10 3.18 2.78 10.75
C HIS A 10 2.67 3.14 9.35
N VAL A 11 1.65 3.99 9.23
CA VAL A 11 1.11 4.40 7.91
C VAL A 11 2.07 5.39 7.28
N ARG A 12 2.47 5.10 6.03
CA ARG A 12 3.34 5.99 5.26
C ARG A 12 2.54 6.68 4.16
N PHE A 13 2.66 7.98 4.10
CA PHE A 13 2.18 8.80 2.99
C PHE A 13 3.34 9.09 2.04
N ASP A 14 3.01 9.16 0.76
CA ASP A 14 3.90 9.68 -0.29
C ASP A 14 3.53 11.16 -0.49
N PRO A 15 4.29 12.11 0.10
CA PRO A 15 3.91 13.52 0.08
C PRO A 15 3.79 14.11 -1.33
N PRO A 16 4.73 13.86 -2.27
CA PRO A 16 4.60 14.35 -3.64
C PRO A 16 3.31 13.88 -4.32
N MET A 17 2.95 12.62 -4.15
CA MET A 17 1.77 12.04 -4.79
C MET A 17 0.47 12.57 -4.19
N HIS A 18 0.37 12.58 -2.85
CA HIS A 18 -0.87 12.93 -2.15
C HIS A 18 -1.11 14.44 -2.05
N PHE A 19 -0.05 15.24 -1.87
CA PHE A 19 -0.19 16.67 -1.61
C PHE A 19 0.11 17.55 -2.82
N PHE A 20 0.67 16.99 -3.89
CA PHE A 20 0.94 17.72 -5.12
C PHE A 20 0.23 17.09 -6.33
N VAL A 21 0.58 15.87 -6.71
CA VAL A 21 0.08 15.28 -7.97
C VAL A 21 -1.45 15.16 -7.97
N PHE A 22 -2.06 14.53 -6.97
CA PHE A 22 -3.52 14.37 -6.93
C PHE A 22 -4.27 15.70 -6.86
N PRO A 23 -3.95 16.66 -5.99
CA PRO A 23 -4.61 17.96 -5.97
C PRO A 23 -4.49 18.72 -7.30
N VAL A 24 -3.31 18.74 -7.92
CA VAL A 24 -3.09 19.39 -9.23
C VAL A 24 -3.96 18.73 -10.31
N LEU A 25 -4.02 17.41 -10.38
CA LEU A 25 -4.84 16.70 -11.36
C LEU A 25 -6.35 16.95 -11.13
N MET A 26 -6.80 17.03 -9.88
CA MET A 26 -8.18 17.35 -9.55
C MET A 26 -8.52 18.80 -9.95
N ILE A 27 -7.66 19.76 -9.68
CA ILE A 27 -7.81 21.15 -10.13
C ILE A 27 -7.82 21.22 -11.67
N ASN A 28 -6.90 20.50 -12.33
CA ASN A 28 -6.84 20.44 -13.79
C ASN A 28 -8.16 19.91 -14.38
N LEU A 29 -8.75 18.87 -13.81
CA LEU A 29 -10.05 18.37 -14.24
C LEU A 29 -11.15 19.43 -14.06
N GLY A 30 -11.16 20.12 -12.92
CA GLY A 30 -12.11 21.23 -12.68
C GLY A 30 -11.97 22.37 -13.72
N VAL A 31 -10.74 22.76 -14.03
CA VAL A 31 -10.44 23.77 -15.07
C VAL A 31 -10.89 23.27 -16.44
N ALA A 32 -10.63 22.03 -16.80
CA ALA A 32 -11.05 21.45 -18.06
C ALA A 32 -12.59 21.47 -18.22
N ILE A 33 -13.34 21.13 -17.17
CA ILE A 33 -14.80 21.20 -17.14
C ILE A 33 -15.27 22.67 -17.30
N TYR A 34 -14.65 23.59 -16.55
CA TYR A 34 -14.95 25.01 -16.66
C TYR A 34 -14.78 25.54 -18.09
N VAL A 35 -13.65 25.24 -18.74
CA VAL A 35 -13.37 25.62 -20.12
C VAL A 35 -14.40 25.02 -21.07
N ALA A 36 -14.74 23.74 -20.92
CA ALA A 36 -15.72 23.07 -21.77
C ALA A 36 -17.11 23.70 -21.70
N ILE A 37 -17.51 24.22 -20.53
CA ILE A 37 -18.82 24.87 -20.36
C ILE A 37 -18.82 26.30 -20.84
N HIS A 38 -17.82 27.12 -20.46
CA HIS A 38 -17.84 28.56 -20.69
C HIS A 38 -17.37 28.95 -22.10
N PHE A 39 -16.45 28.19 -22.69
CA PHE A 39 -15.89 28.46 -24.02
C PHE A 39 -16.40 27.49 -25.10
N ARG A 40 -17.56 26.85 -24.87
CA ARG A 40 -18.11 25.83 -25.77
C ARG A 40 -18.41 26.35 -27.18
N HIS A 41 -18.72 27.66 -27.35
CA HIS A 41 -19.02 28.27 -28.64
C HIS A 41 -17.76 28.62 -29.42
N GLU A 42 -16.68 29.00 -28.73
CA GLU A 42 -15.42 29.37 -29.35
C GLU A 42 -14.54 28.15 -29.66
N TYR A 43 -14.52 27.18 -28.73
CA TYR A 43 -13.67 26.00 -28.81
C TYR A 43 -14.44 24.71 -28.46
N PRO A 44 -15.45 24.29 -29.26
CA PRO A 44 -16.35 23.20 -28.89
C PRO A 44 -15.67 21.87 -28.65
N TYR A 45 -14.61 21.55 -29.39
CA TYR A 45 -13.90 20.29 -29.26
C TYR A 45 -12.76 20.32 -28.24
N LEU A 46 -12.13 21.47 -28.06
CA LEU A 46 -10.96 21.61 -27.18
C LEU A 46 -11.33 21.35 -25.72
N GLY A 47 -12.45 21.91 -25.24
CA GLY A 47 -12.91 21.69 -23.87
C GLY A 47 -13.17 20.21 -23.56
N HIS A 48 -13.89 19.51 -24.45
CA HIS A 48 -14.14 18.09 -24.29
C HIS A 48 -12.85 17.26 -24.33
N TRP A 49 -11.93 17.61 -25.24
CA TRP A 49 -10.61 16.96 -25.32
C TRP A 49 -9.81 17.15 -24.03
N CYS A 50 -9.81 18.36 -23.46
CA CYS A 50 -9.13 18.64 -22.18
C CYS A 50 -9.70 17.79 -21.04
N ILE A 51 -11.02 17.56 -20.97
CA ILE A 51 -11.64 16.66 -19.98
C ILE A 51 -11.12 15.22 -20.16
N VAL A 52 -11.10 14.73 -21.39
CA VAL A 52 -10.61 13.36 -21.69
C VAL A 52 -9.15 13.20 -21.25
N VAL A 53 -8.30 14.19 -21.57
CA VAL A 53 -6.89 14.17 -21.15
C VAL A 53 -6.74 14.26 -19.64
N ALA A 54 -7.49 15.12 -18.97
CA ALA A 54 -7.46 15.24 -17.50
C ALA A 54 -7.86 13.93 -16.81
N LEU A 55 -8.92 13.25 -17.30
CA LEU A 55 -9.33 11.95 -16.79
C LEU A 55 -8.28 10.87 -17.06
N ALA A 56 -7.68 10.85 -18.25
CA ALA A 56 -6.63 9.89 -18.58
C ALA A 56 -5.42 10.04 -17.65
N LEU A 57 -4.99 11.29 -17.37
CA LEU A 57 -3.88 11.58 -16.45
C LEU A 57 -4.22 11.17 -15.01
N LEU A 58 -5.45 11.42 -14.56
CA LEU A 58 -5.89 11.01 -13.22
C LEU A 58 -5.89 9.47 -13.08
N ILE A 59 -6.42 8.77 -14.08
CA ILE A 59 -6.41 7.30 -14.12
C ILE A 59 -4.96 6.79 -14.13
N LEU A 60 -4.08 7.40 -14.92
CA LEU A 60 -2.67 7.04 -14.99
C LEU A 60 -1.99 7.18 -13.62
N ALA A 61 -2.20 8.29 -12.92
CA ALA A 61 -1.64 8.54 -11.60
C ALA A 61 -2.12 7.49 -10.57
N VAL A 62 -3.43 7.19 -10.56
CA VAL A 62 -4.00 6.15 -9.67
C VAL A 62 -3.42 4.77 -10.00
N LYS A 63 -3.38 4.39 -11.29
CA LYS A 63 -2.85 3.10 -11.75
C LYS A 63 -1.36 2.94 -11.43
N SER A 64 -0.56 3.98 -11.66
CA SER A 64 0.87 4.00 -11.31
C SER A 64 1.08 3.67 -9.83
N ARG A 65 0.31 4.32 -8.95
CA ARG A 65 0.36 4.05 -7.50
C ARG A 65 -0.06 2.62 -7.17
N MET A 66 -1.14 2.14 -7.76
CA MET A 66 -1.63 0.77 -7.55
C MET A 66 -0.61 -0.29 -7.98
N TYR A 67 0.08 -0.06 -9.10
CA TYR A 67 1.11 -0.99 -9.58
C TYR A 67 2.32 -1.03 -8.66
N ALA A 68 2.79 0.13 -8.19
CA ALA A 68 3.87 0.20 -7.22
C ALA A 68 3.54 -0.56 -5.93
N LEU A 69 2.33 -0.35 -5.36
CA LEU A 69 1.85 -1.08 -4.19
C LEU A 69 1.70 -2.59 -4.45
N GLY A 70 1.21 -2.98 -5.63
CA GLY A 70 1.07 -4.39 -6.00
C GLY A 70 2.42 -5.12 -6.12
N VAL A 71 3.44 -4.46 -6.65
CA VAL A 71 4.82 -5.00 -6.69
C VAL A 71 5.39 -5.08 -5.28
N GLN A 72 5.21 -4.03 -4.46
CA GLN A 72 5.62 -4.02 -3.06
C GLN A 72 5.02 -5.21 -2.28
N ASP A 73 3.73 -5.48 -2.43
CA ASP A 73 3.06 -6.59 -1.74
C ASP A 73 3.63 -7.97 -2.16
N ARG A 74 4.03 -8.11 -3.43
CA ARG A 74 4.70 -9.33 -3.92
C ARG A 74 6.08 -9.52 -3.30
N ILE A 75 6.87 -8.45 -3.20
CA ILE A 75 8.19 -8.47 -2.59
C ILE A 75 8.07 -8.81 -1.11
N ILE A 76 7.21 -8.12 -0.37
CA ILE A 76 6.96 -8.40 1.05
C ILE A 76 6.57 -9.86 1.28
N ARG A 77 5.68 -10.40 0.42
CA ARG A 77 5.28 -11.80 0.51
C ARG A 77 6.46 -12.75 0.36
N LEU A 78 7.36 -12.47 -0.60
CA LEU A 78 8.55 -13.29 -0.81
C LEU A 78 9.52 -13.18 0.36
N GLU A 79 9.83 -11.96 0.79
CA GLU A 79 10.74 -11.69 1.91
C GLU A 79 10.27 -12.35 3.22
N GLU A 80 8.97 -12.18 3.56
CA GLU A 80 8.45 -12.76 4.81
C GLU A 80 8.32 -14.29 4.73
N ARG A 81 8.06 -14.88 3.56
CA ARG A 81 8.12 -16.34 3.41
C ARG A 81 9.53 -16.87 3.59
N LEU A 82 10.54 -16.24 3.01
CA LEU A 82 11.93 -16.60 3.19
C LEU A 82 12.37 -16.45 4.66
N ARG A 83 11.97 -15.36 5.29
CA ARG A 83 12.24 -15.11 6.70
C ARG A 83 11.59 -16.16 7.60
N LEU A 84 10.30 -16.45 7.42
CA LEU A 84 9.61 -17.49 8.18
C LEU A 84 10.22 -18.87 7.95
N ALA A 85 10.62 -19.18 6.71
CA ALA A 85 11.30 -20.44 6.40
C ALA A 85 12.63 -20.61 7.14
N SER A 86 13.32 -19.52 7.48
CA SER A 86 14.55 -19.56 8.27
C SER A 86 14.33 -19.62 9.78
N LEU A 87 13.15 -19.24 10.27
CA LEU A 87 12.85 -19.12 11.70
C LEU A 87 11.93 -20.25 12.23
N LEU A 88 11.10 -20.82 11.35
CA LEU A 88 10.13 -21.84 11.74
C LEU A 88 10.77 -23.24 11.82
N PRO A 89 10.30 -24.09 12.76
CA PRO A 89 10.64 -25.50 12.78
C PRO A 89 10.25 -26.20 11.47
N PRO A 90 10.96 -27.28 11.07
CA PRO A 90 10.64 -28.02 9.84
C PRO A 90 9.19 -28.49 9.73
N ALA A 91 8.54 -28.80 10.87
CA ALA A 91 7.14 -29.24 10.93
C ALA A 91 6.16 -28.14 10.48
N ASP A 92 6.50 -26.87 10.69
CA ASP A 92 5.60 -25.72 10.41
C ASP A 92 5.85 -25.11 9.02
N LEU A 93 6.92 -25.49 8.34
CA LEU A 93 7.27 -24.94 7.01
C LEU A 93 6.15 -25.10 5.96
N PRO A 94 5.41 -26.22 5.85
CA PRO A 94 4.32 -26.36 4.91
C PRO A 94 3.23 -25.29 5.08
N HIS A 95 2.97 -24.90 6.35
CA HIS A 95 1.91 -23.96 6.70
C HIS A 95 2.22 -22.49 6.34
N ILE A 96 3.46 -22.13 6.01
CA ILE A 96 3.81 -20.80 5.52
C ILE A 96 2.96 -20.41 4.30
N ASN A 97 2.64 -21.38 3.45
CA ASN A 97 1.89 -21.15 2.22
C ASN A 97 0.39 -20.86 2.47
N GLU A 98 -0.13 -21.20 3.63
CA GLU A 98 -1.51 -20.94 4.05
C GLU A 98 -1.70 -19.48 4.49
N LEU A 99 -0.61 -18.79 4.88
CA LEU A 99 -0.66 -17.38 5.23
C LEU A 99 -1.04 -16.51 4.03
N THR A 100 -2.08 -15.72 4.20
CA THR A 100 -2.52 -14.74 3.21
C THR A 100 -1.51 -13.61 3.06
N VAL A 101 -1.53 -12.92 1.91
CA VAL A 101 -0.66 -11.74 1.67
C VAL A 101 -0.87 -10.67 2.74
N LYS A 102 -2.11 -10.43 3.17
CA LYS A 102 -2.43 -9.46 4.22
C LYS A 102 -1.85 -9.82 5.58
N GLN A 103 -1.84 -11.11 5.92
CA GLN A 103 -1.22 -11.60 7.15
C GLN A 103 0.30 -11.45 7.10
N LEU A 104 0.94 -11.82 5.98
CA LEU A 104 2.39 -11.64 5.79
C LEU A 104 2.80 -10.15 5.88
N ILE A 105 2.01 -9.25 5.25
CA ILE A 105 2.21 -7.80 5.37
C ILE A 105 2.11 -7.32 6.82
N ALA A 106 1.31 -7.94 7.66
CA ALA A 106 1.24 -7.59 9.08
C ALA A 106 2.40 -8.18 9.89
N LEU A 107 2.75 -9.43 9.64
CA LEU A 107 3.81 -10.16 10.33
C LEU A 107 5.19 -9.54 10.13
N ARG A 108 5.45 -8.86 9.01
CA ARG A 108 6.74 -8.19 8.75
C ARG A 108 7.16 -7.18 9.82
N PHE A 109 6.18 -6.63 10.56
CA PHE A 109 6.43 -5.68 11.64
C PHE A 109 6.83 -6.35 12.96
N ALA A 110 6.60 -7.64 13.09
CA ALA A 110 6.99 -8.40 14.27
C ALA A 110 8.50 -8.67 14.29
N SER A 111 9.12 -8.63 15.47
CA SER A 111 10.51 -9.06 15.65
C SER A 111 10.69 -10.55 15.38
N ASP A 112 11.94 -11.01 15.15
CA ASP A 112 12.22 -12.43 14.91
C ASP A 112 11.83 -13.30 16.11
N GLY A 113 11.91 -12.75 17.33
CA GLY A 113 11.56 -13.48 18.55
C GLY A 113 10.06 -13.71 18.75
N GLU A 114 9.19 -12.93 18.08
CA GLU A 114 7.73 -13.06 18.24
C GLU A 114 6.99 -13.49 16.97
N VAL A 115 7.63 -13.38 15.80
CA VAL A 115 6.96 -13.63 14.51
C VAL A 115 6.47 -15.05 14.34
N THR A 116 7.19 -16.04 14.87
CA THR A 116 6.81 -17.46 14.79
C THR A 116 5.53 -17.76 15.58
N ALA A 117 5.44 -17.27 16.80
CA ALA A 117 4.25 -17.41 17.63
C ALA A 117 3.04 -16.65 17.04
N LEU A 118 3.28 -15.46 16.49
CA LEU A 118 2.24 -14.68 15.82
C LEU A 118 1.78 -15.34 14.51
N ALA A 119 2.66 -15.94 13.74
CA ALA A 119 2.32 -16.67 12.51
C ALA A 119 1.45 -17.88 12.82
N HIS A 120 1.81 -18.67 13.83
CA HIS A 120 1.00 -19.80 14.30
C HIS A 120 -0.40 -19.35 14.75
N ARG A 121 -0.49 -18.26 15.53
CA ARG A 121 -1.77 -17.68 15.94
C ARG A 121 -2.58 -17.16 14.75
N ALA A 122 -1.91 -16.52 13.77
CA ALA A 122 -2.57 -16.01 12.57
C ALA A 122 -3.24 -17.12 11.77
N LEU A 123 -2.60 -18.30 11.70
CA LEU A 123 -3.15 -19.49 11.03
C LEU A 123 -4.30 -20.12 11.82
N THR A 124 -4.08 -20.42 13.10
CA THR A 124 -5.04 -21.17 13.92
C THR A 124 -6.31 -20.38 14.26
N GLN A 125 -6.20 -19.06 14.37
CA GLN A 125 -7.30 -18.14 14.74
C GLN A 125 -7.77 -17.28 13.55
N GLU A 126 -7.28 -17.51 12.35
CA GLU A 126 -7.62 -16.75 11.13
C GLU A 126 -7.55 -15.24 11.33
N LEU A 127 -6.50 -14.77 12.05
CA LEU A 127 -6.39 -13.35 12.41
C LEU A 127 -6.30 -12.45 11.18
N ASP A 128 -7.02 -11.35 11.21
CA ASP A 128 -6.94 -10.31 10.19
C ASP A 128 -5.66 -9.46 10.33
N GLN A 129 -5.33 -8.71 9.28
CA GLN A 129 -4.15 -7.85 9.23
C GLN A 129 -4.09 -6.84 10.39
N LYS A 130 -5.23 -6.28 10.78
CA LYS A 130 -5.31 -5.26 11.83
C LYS A 130 -5.05 -5.85 13.21
N THR A 131 -5.61 -7.01 13.47
CA THR A 131 -5.44 -7.75 14.73
C THR A 131 -3.99 -8.19 14.91
N ILE A 132 -3.36 -8.73 13.85
CA ILE A 132 -1.94 -9.09 13.88
C ILE A 132 -1.08 -7.85 14.21
N LYS A 133 -1.26 -6.73 13.51
CA LYS A 133 -0.50 -5.50 13.77
C LYS A 133 -0.66 -4.97 15.20
N LYS A 134 -1.85 -5.11 15.79
CA LYS A 134 -2.08 -4.73 17.19
C LYS A 134 -1.43 -5.66 18.19
N ALA A 135 -1.23 -6.92 17.82
CA ALA A 135 -0.60 -7.93 18.67
C ALA A 135 0.93 -7.87 18.65
N VAL A 136 1.52 -7.14 17.71
CA VAL A 136 2.99 -6.93 17.67
C VAL A 136 3.42 -6.08 18.86
N VAL A 137 4.33 -6.60 19.66
CA VAL A 137 4.91 -5.95 20.84
C VAL A 137 6.23 -5.25 20.44
N ASN A 138 7.13 -5.98 19.82
CA ASN A 138 8.45 -5.49 19.43
C ASN A 138 8.48 -5.19 17.94
N TRP A 139 8.24 -3.92 17.59
CA TRP A 139 8.14 -3.50 16.19
C TRP A 139 9.49 -3.46 15.47
N ARG A 140 9.55 -4.22 14.37
CA ARG A 140 10.62 -4.11 13.38
C ARG A 140 10.27 -2.99 12.41
N ALA A 141 11.07 -1.93 12.39
CA ALA A 141 10.84 -0.79 11.51
C ALA A 141 11.06 -1.19 10.03
N ASP A 142 10.09 -0.81 9.19
CA ASP A 142 10.18 -0.98 7.74
C ASP A 142 10.31 0.39 7.07
N HIS A 143 11.52 0.73 6.65
CA HIS A 143 11.87 2.02 6.04
C HIS A 143 11.87 1.99 4.51
N GLN A 144 11.73 0.82 3.87
CA GLN A 144 11.89 0.63 2.43
C GLN A 144 10.56 0.62 1.66
N ARG A 145 9.50 1.23 2.22
CA ARG A 145 8.19 1.30 1.56
C ARG A 145 8.05 2.53 0.65
N VAL A 146 7.34 2.35 -0.46
CA VAL A 146 6.91 3.41 -1.37
C VAL A 146 5.68 4.15 -0.85
#